data_fc6d75cf3f818116faa867efe0e0b422
#
_entry.id   fc6d75cf3f818116faa867efe0e0b422
#
_cell.length_a   1.000
_cell.length_b   1.000
_cell.length_c   1.000
_cell.angle_alpha   90.00
_cell.angle_beta   90.00
_cell.angle_gamma   90.00
#
_symmetry.space_group_name_H-M   'P 1'
#
loop_
_entity.id
_entity.type
_entity.pdbx_description
1 polymer ?
#
loop_
_entity_poly.entity_id
_entity_poly.type
_entity_poly.pdbx_seq_one_letter_code
_entity_poly.pdbx_strand_id
1 'polypeptide(L)'
;MTARHDPRPIGVFDSGVGGLTVLDALQRRLPEESTLYLGDNARTPYGPRPADEVRAFTRQAASWLLGRDVKLLVLACNTATARALPAVREQAAEVGVPVLGVVRPGAVAAAAATRTRRVGVIATAGTVESGAYPDAIVEADPAIAVSQQACPELVPMVEAGITEGRRAESVLRAYLEPMLAADPDMDTLLLGCTHYPLLRAPIAGIVGEGVAVVDSAFTTALAVEDLLDALGARAEPGSATRHRVTTTGDVEAFVEVARRLFGDRLPAVENVAIEPEAALPVD
;
A
#
# COMPACT_ATOMS: atom_id res chain seq x y z
N MET A 1 -5.75 -31.30 14.97
CA MET A 1 -6.67 -30.17 14.72
C MET A 1 -6.81 -30.06 13.20
N THR A 2 -8.01 -30.24 12.66
CA THR A 2 -8.26 -30.04 11.21
C THR A 2 -8.05 -28.56 10.91
N ALA A 3 -7.19 -28.25 9.92
CA ALA A 3 -7.01 -26.88 9.45
C ALA A 3 -8.40 -26.32 9.08
N ARG A 4 -8.80 -25.21 9.69
CA ARG A 4 -10.00 -24.49 9.31
C ARG A 4 -9.66 -23.69 8.06
N HIS A 5 -10.14 -24.16 6.89
CA HIS A 5 -10.07 -23.38 5.67
C HIS A 5 -11.13 -22.28 5.67
N ASP A 6 -10.73 -21.07 5.26
CA ASP A 6 -11.63 -19.92 5.19
C ASP A 6 -11.72 -19.43 3.73
N PRO A 7 -12.86 -19.67 3.02
CA PRO A 7 -13.01 -19.30 1.62
C PRO A 7 -13.32 -17.81 1.40
N ARG A 8 -13.51 -17.04 2.47
CA ARG A 8 -13.82 -15.61 2.37
C ARG A 8 -12.67 -14.84 1.70
N PRO A 9 -12.95 -13.75 0.98
CA PRO A 9 -11.91 -13.00 0.29
C PRO A 9 -11.05 -12.18 1.25
N ILE A 10 -9.84 -11.86 0.80
CA ILE A 10 -9.03 -10.79 1.38
C ILE A 10 -9.56 -9.47 0.82
N GLY A 11 -10.00 -8.55 1.69
CA GLY A 11 -10.34 -7.18 1.34
C GLY A 11 -9.06 -6.35 1.18
N VAL A 12 -8.93 -5.62 0.08
CA VAL A 12 -7.77 -4.77 -0.20
C VAL A 12 -8.25 -3.36 -0.50
N PHE A 13 -7.81 -2.39 0.28
CA PHE A 13 -8.18 -0.99 0.10
C PHE A 13 -7.00 -0.13 -0.35
N ASP A 14 -7.24 0.71 -1.35
CA ASP A 14 -6.33 1.81 -1.73
C ASP A 14 -7.10 3.08 -2.07
N SER A 15 -6.43 4.22 -2.03
CA SER A 15 -7.00 5.51 -2.44
C SER A 15 -7.25 5.64 -3.94
N GLY A 16 -6.75 4.71 -4.75
CA GLY A 16 -6.86 4.79 -6.21
C GLY A 16 -6.45 3.50 -6.93
N VAL A 17 -5.61 3.65 -7.94
CA VAL A 17 -5.12 2.53 -8.77
C VAL A 17 -3.79 1.95 -8.26
N GLY A 18 -3.03 2.69 -7.47
CA GLY A 18 -1.68 2.30 -7.05
C GLY A 18 -1.65 0.99 -6.25
N GLY A 19 -2.66 0.76 -5.43
CA GLY A 19 -2.79 -0.46 -4.63
C GLY A 19 -2.93 -1.76 -5.44
N LEU A 20 -3.15 -1.66 -6.76
CA LEU A 20 -3.08 -2.81 -7.65
C LEU A 20 -1.69 -3.45 -7.67
N THR A 21 -0.62 -2.72 -7.29
CA THR A 21 0.72 -3.31 -7.07
C THR A 21 0.70 -4.30 -5.91
N VAL A 22 0.02 -3.95 -4.82
CA VAL A 22 -0.15 -4.83 -3.65
C VAL A 22 -1.08 -5.99 -3.99
N LEU A 23 -2.16 -5.73 -4.73
CA LEU A 23 -3.08 -6.76 -5.19
C LEU A 23 -2.39 -7.80 -6.07
N ASP A 24 -1.58 -7.38 -7.07
CA ASP A 24 -0.81 -8.26 -7.94
C ASP A 24 0.19 -9.11 -7.12
N ALA A 25 0.87 -8.49 -6.15
CA ALA A 25 1.78 -9.21 -5.25
C ALA A 25 1.06 -10.28 -4.40
N LEU A 26 -0.12 -9.95 -3.87
CA LEU A 26 -0.97 -10.88 -3.12
C LEU A 26 -1.42 -12.06 -4.01
N GLN A 27 -1.95 -11.78 -5.20
CA GLN A 27 -2.45 -12.83 -6.12
C GLN A 27 -1.34 -13.76 -6.60
N ARG A 28 -0.14 -13.24 -6.80
CA ARG A 28 1.03 -14.07 -7.17
C ARG A 28 1.53 -14.93 -6.02
N ARG A 29 1.52 -14.39 -4.80
CA ARG A 29 2.03 -15.10 -3.62
C ARG A 29 1.02 -16.10 -3.07
N LEU A 30 -0.27 -15.77 -3.18
CA LEU A 30 -1.41 -16.47 -2.61
C LEU A 30 -2.43 -16.79 -3.71
N PRO A 31 -2.10 -17.62 -4.71
CA PRO A 31 -2.94 -17.80 -5.89
C PRO A 31 -4.28 -18.49 -5.60
N GLU A 32 -4.43 -19.10 -4.42
CA GLU A 32 -5.67 -19.77 -3.99
C GLU A 32 -6.60 -18.83 -3.19
N GLU A 33 -6.15 -17.61 -2.88
CA GLU A 33 -6.91 -16.65 -2.12
C GLU A 33 -7.79 -15.77 -3.01
N SER A 34 -9.08 -15.73 -2.72
CA SER A 34 -9.99 -14.76 -3.35
C SER A 34 -9.69 -13.34 -2.84
N THR A 35 -9.88 -12.34 -3.69
CA THR A 35 -9.63 -10.93 -3.34
C THR A 35 -10.78 -10.02 -3.73
N LEU A 36 -11.08 -9.04 -2.88
CA LEU A 36 -12.00 -7.94 -3.14
C LEU A 36 -11.23 -6.62 -2.99
N TYR A 37 -10.93 -5.98 -4.11
CA TYR A 37 -10.25 -4.69 -4.14
C TYR A 37 -11.23 -3.53 -4.18
N LEU A 38 -10.95 -2.49 -3.42
CA LEU A 38 -11.64 -1.22 -3.44
C LEU A 38 -10.65 -0.08 -3.66
N GLY A 39 -10.76 0.62 -4.80
CA GLY A 39 -10.05 1.86 -5.09
C GLY A 39 -10.96 3.08 -4.89
N ASP A 40 -10.58 4.00 -4.02
CA ASP A 40 -11.38 5.20 -3.72
C ASP A 40 -11.06 6.36 -4.68
N ASN A 41 -11.23 6.12 -5.97
CA ASN A 41 -10.90 7.07 -7.02
C ASN A 41 -11.73 8.34 -7.01
N ALA A 42 -12.95 8.33 -6.45
CA ALA A 42 -13.76 9.55 -6.32
C ALA A 42 -13.11 10.60 -5.43
N ARG A 43 -12.22 10.18 -4.50
CA ARG A 43 -11.60 11.05 -3.50
C ARG A 43 -10.08 11.09 -3.58
N THR A 44 -9.47 10.43 -4.58
CA THR A 44 -8.02 10.49 -4.84
C THR A 44 -7.59 11.92 -5.22
N PRO A 45 -6.31 12.31 -5.01
CA PRO A 45 -5.28 11.62 -4.26
C PRO A 45 -5.38 11.88 -2.73
N TYR A 46 -4.96 10.90 -1.91
CA TYR A 46 -4.93 11.05 -0.45
C TYR A 46 -3.68 11.75 0.07
N GLY A 47 -2.59 11.70 -0.70
CA GLY A 47 -1.27 12.22 -0.27
C GLY A 47 -1.26 13.67 0.24
N PRO A 48 -1.94 14.64 -0.41
CA PRO A 48 -1.98 16.04 0.03
C PRO A 48 -3.15 16.37 0.98
N ARG A 49 -4.02 15.41 1.32
CA ARG A 49 -5.22 15.67 2.13
C ARG A 49 -4.93 15.80 3.61
N PRO A 50 -5.75 16.58 4.35
CA PRO A 50 -5.72 16.61 5.81
C PRO A 50 -5.88 15.21 6.42
N ALA A 51 -5.20 14.97 7.54
CA ALA A 51 -5.19 13.67 8.21
C ALA A 51 -6.60 13.17 8.59
N ASP A 52 -7.47 14.09 9.03
CA ASP A 52 -8.83 13.74 9.45
C ASP A 52 -9.71 13.33 8.27
N GLU A 53 -9.57 13.97 7.10
CA GLU A 53 -10.24 13.52 5.88
C GLU A 53 -9.78 12.13 5.46
N VAL A 54 -8.45 11.88 5.44
CA VAL A 54 -7.90 10.56 5.11
C VAL A 54 -8.43 9.50 6.07
N ARG A 55 -8.50 9.82 7.37
CA ARG A 55 -9.02 8.92 8.40
C ARG A 55 -10.50 8.59 8.17
N ALA A 56 -11.32 9.63 7.93
CA ALA A 56 -12.74 9.46 7.67
C ALA A 56 -13.00 8.62 6.41
N PHE A 57 -12.33 8.92 5.31
CA PHE A 57 -12.48 8.18 4.05
C PHE A 57 -12.02 6.74 4.17
N THR A 58 -10.91 6.49 4.87
CA THR A 58 -10.40 5.13 5.08
C THR A 58 -11.35 4.30 5.93
N ARG A 59 -11.95 4.88 6.98
CA ARG A 59 -12.95 4.19 7.81
C ARG A 59 -14.20 3.82 7.00
N GLN A 60 -14.72 4.74 6.18
CA GLN A 60 -15.86 4.47 5.29
C GLN A 60 -15.56 3.33 4.29
N ALA A 61 -14.38 3.36 3.68
CA ALA A 61 -13.93 2.28 2.80
C ALA A 61 -13.78 0.94 3.55
N ALA A 62 -13.24 0.97 4.77
CA ALA A 62 -13.14 -0.20 5.63
C ALA A 62 -14.53 -0.74 5.99
N SER A 63 -15.50 0.11 6.38
CA SER A 63 -16.89 -0.30 6.63
C SER A 63 -17.49 -1.04 5.43
N TRP A 64 -17.25 -0.49 4.22
CA TRP A 64 -17.76 -1.08 2.99
C TRP A 64 -17.19 -2.49 2.73
N LEU A 65 -15.88 -2.69 2.96
CA LEU A 65 -15.22 -3.99 2.81
C LEU A 65 -15.63 -4.96 3.92
N LEU A 66 -15.66 -4.53 5.18
CA LEU A 66 -16.08 -5.35 6.32
C LEU A 66 -17.50 -5.86 6.17
N GLY A 67 -18.42 -5.04 5.64
CA GLY A 67 -19.79 -5.44 5.33
C GLY A 67 -19.91 -6.47 4.18
N ARG A 68 -18.79 -6.89 3.57
CA ARG A 68 -18.73 -7.89 2.48
C ARG A 68 -18.05 -9.18 2.88
N ASP A 69 -18.06 -9.48 4.15
CA ASP A 69 -17.60 -10.73 4.74
C ASP A 69 -16.15 -11.09 4.32
N VAL A 70 -15.24 -10.13 4.40
CA VAL A 70 -13.81 -10.37 4.19
C VAL A 70 -13.19 -11.05 5.42
N LYS A 71 -12.24 -11.96 5.22
CA LYS A 71 -11.52 -12.63 6.33
C LYS A 71 -10.33 -11.84 6.86
N LEU A 72 -9.83 -10.92 6.08
CA LEU A 72 -8.69 -10.05 6.38
C LEU A 72 -8.88 -8.75 5.61
N LEU A 73 -8.56 -7.62 6.22
CA LEU A 73 -8.51 -6.32 5.54
C LEU A 73 -7.05 -5.85 5.40
N VAL A 74 -6.63 -5.55 4.17
CA VAL A 74 -5.31 -4.97 3.86
C VAL A 74 -5.49 -3.52 3.46
N LEU A 75 -4.89 -2.59 4.21
CA LEU A 75 -4.76 -1.19 3.81
C LEU A 75 -3.51 -1.05 2.92
N ALA A 76 -3.71 -1.14 1.61
CA ALA A 76 -2.64 -1.06 0.62
C ALA A 76 -2.08 0.36 0.46
N CYS A 77 -2.92 1.39 0.64
CA CYS A 77 -2.49 2.79 0.59
C CYS A 77 -1.57 3.14 1.77
N ASN A 78 -0.35 3.60 1.48
CA ASN A 78 0.60 4.00 2.51
C ASN A 78 0.10 5.20 3.32
N THR A 79 -0.50 6.20 2.66
CA THR A 79 -1.08 7.37 3.33
C THR A 79 -2.26 6.98 4.24
N ALA A 80 -3.15 6.11 3.77
CA ALA A 80 -4.26 5.61 4.55
C ALA A 80 -3.78 4.78 5.75
N THR A 81 -2.79 3.89 5.53
CA THR A 81 -2.17 3.12 6.63
C THR A 81 -1.58 4.05 7.68
N ALA A 82 -0.78 5.04 7.26
CA ALA A 82 -0.08 5.96 8.15
C ALA A 82 -1.03 6.83 8.99
N ARG A 83 -2.22 7.19 8.46
CA ARG A 83 -3.16 8.11 9.10
C ARG A 83 -4.35 7.44 9.79
N ALA A 84 -4.72 6.22 9.37
CA ALA A 84 -5.99 5.62 9.78
C ALA A 84 -5.90 4.19 10.36
N LEU A 85 -4.75 3.50 10.28
CA LEU A 85 -4.66 2.10 10.69
C LEU A 85 -5.19 1.81 12.11
N PRO A 86 -4.87 2.61 13.16
CA PRO A 86 -5.41 2.35 14.50
C PRO A 86 -6.94 2.40 14.54
N ALA A 87 -7.54 3.44 13.95
CA ALA A 87 -9.00 3.61 13.93
C ALA A 87 -9.72 2.50 13.13
N VAL A 88 -9.11 2.03 12.03
CA VAL A 88 -9.66 0.92 11.24
C VAL A 88 -9.53 -0.41 12.00
N ARG A 89 -8.46 -0.61 12.77
CA ARG A 89 -8.31 -1.80 13.62
C ARG A 89 -9.35 -1.86 14.72
N GLU A 90 -9.65 -0.74 15.37
CA GLU A 90 -10.73 -0.65 16.36
C GLU A 90 -12.07 -1.04 15.75
N GLN A 91 -12.41 -0.45 14.61
CA GLN A 91 -13.64 -0.74 13.87
C GLN A 91 -13.74 -2.21 13.43
N ALA A 92 -12.66 -2.78 12.90
CA ALA A 92 -12.65 -4.17 12.42
C ALA A 92 -12.67 -5.20 13.57
N ALA A 93 -12.18 -4.81 14.76
CA ALA A 93 -12.23 -5.66 15.96
C ALA A 93 -13.67 -5.96 16.40
N GLU A 94 -14.62 -5.05 16.14
CA GLU A 94 -16.05 -5.24 16.47
C GLU A 94 -16.65 -6.44 15.72
N VAL A 95 -16.11 -6.76 14.54
CA VAL A 95 -16.56 -7.89 13.70
C VAL A 95 -15.51 -9.01 13.61
N GLY A 96 -14.43 -8.92 14.41
CA GLY A 96 -13.40 -9.95 14.51
C GLY A 96 -12.52 -10.12 13.25
N VAL A 97 -12.42 -9.09 12.39
CA VAL A 97 -11.61 -9.12 11.18
C VAL A 97 -10.24 -8.50 11.45
N PRO A 98 -9.12 -9.23 11.24
CA PRO A 98 -7.78 -8.66 11.38
C PRO A 98 -7.50 -7.63 10.30
N VAL A 99 -6.69 -6.61 10.63
CA VAL A 99 -6.28 -5.53 9.72
C VAL A 99 -4.77 -5.43 9.63
N LEU A 100 -4.25 -5.50 8.41
CA LEU A 100 -2.84 -5.30 8.09
C LEU A 100 -2.65 -4.05 7.24
N GLY A 101 -1.73 -3.18 7.65
CA GLY A 101 -1.32 -2.02 6.86
C GLY A 101 0.08 -2.21 6.29
N VAL A 102 0.37 -1.58 5.16
CA VAL A 102 1.60 -1.78 4.39
C VAL A 102 2.86 -1.15 5.01
N VAL A 103 2.72 -0.24 5.97
CA VAL A 103 3.86 0.48 6.56
C VAL A 103 4.78 -0.45 7.35
N ARG A 104 4.23 -1.23 8.28
CA ARG A 104 5.04 -2.11 9.14
C ARG A 104 5.78 -3.21 8.37
N PRO A 105 5.17 -3.95 7.44
CA PRO A 105 5.91 -4.93 6.61
C PRO A 105 7.06 -4.30 5.83
N GLY A 106 6.84 -3.12 5.23
CA GLY A 106 7.89 -2.38 4.54
C GLY A 106 9.02 -1.94 5.47
N ALA A 107 8.70 -1.43 6.66
CA ALA A 107 9.66 -1.00 7.67
C ALA A 107 10.53 -2.17 8.17
N VAL A 108 9.92 -3.31 8.50
CA VAL A 108 10.65 -4.52 8.94
C VAL A 108 11.58 -5.01 7.84
N ALA A 109 11.13 -5.02 6.60
CA ALA A 109 11.98 -5.43 5.47
C ALA A 109 13.14 -4.46 5.22
N ALA A 110 12.93 -3.15 5.35
CA ALA A 110 14.00 -2.16 5.24
C ALA A 110 15.02 -2.31 6.37
N ALA A 111 14.56 -2.53 7.61
CA ALA A 111 15.42 -2.80 8.76
C ALA A 111 16.25 -4.08 8.59
N ALA A 112 15.69 -5.10 7.97
CA ALA A 112 16.40 -6.35 7.68
C ALA A 112 17.39 -6.22 6.50
N ALA A 113 17.16 -5.30 5.58
CA ALA A 113 17.98 -5.12 4.37
C ALA A 113 19.23 -4.26 4.64
N THR A 114 19.15 -3.28 5.54
CA THR A 114 20.26 -2.36 5.81
C THR A 114 21.42 -3.03 6.56
N ARG A 115 22.63 -2.72 6.15
CA ARG A 115 23.88 -3.13 6.79
C ARG A 115 24.57 -1.97 7.51
N THR A 116 24.34 -0.76 7.02
CA THR A 116 24.92 0.48 7.57
C THR A 116 24.01 1.12 8.63
N ARG A 117 22.78 0.63 8.78
CA ARG A 117 21.73 1.25 9.59
C ARG A 117 21.36 2.66 9.13
N ARG A 118 21.41 2.87 7.81
CA ARG A 118 21.04 4.12 7.15
C ARG A 118 19.95 3.82 6.11
N VAL A 119 18.72 4.21 6.42
CA VAL A 119 17.54 3.95 5.59
C VAL A 119 16.92 5.26 5.12
N GLY A 120 16.81 5.39 3.79
CA GLY A 120 16.02 6.44 3.17
C GLY A 120 14.59 5.96 2.90
N VAL A 121 13.62 6.85 3.03
CA VAL A 121 12.21 6.60 2.69
C VAL A 121 11.72 7.68 1.74
N ILE A 122 11.23 7.30 0.58
CA ILE A 122 10.49 8.21 -0.30
C ILE A 122 9.00 7.90 -0.22
N ALA A 123 8.17 8.95 -0.05
CA ALA A 123 6.73 8.76 0.14
C ALA A 123 5.93 10.00 -0.29
N THR A 124 4.61 9.95 -0.15
CA THR A 124 3.75 11.15 -0.30
C THR A 124 3.94 12.10 0.88
N ALA A 125 3.57 13.37 0.71
CA ALA A 125 3.66 14.37 1.78
C ALA A 125 2.94 13.90 3.06
N GLY A 126 1.70 13.45 2.96
CA GLY A 126 0.93 12.99 4.12
C GLY A 126 1.54 11.78 4.83
N THR A 127 2.24 10.89 4.10
CA THR A 127 2.97 9.76 4.71
C THR A 127 4.22 10.24 5.43
N VAL A 128 5.00 11.13 4.85
CA VAL A 128 6.19 11.71 5.48
C VAL A 128 5.82 12.49 6.75
N GLU A 129 4.83 13.37 6.66
CA GLU A 129 4.34 14.18 7.79
C GLU A 129 3.81 13.32 8.95
N SER A 130 3.33 12.11 8.69
CA SER A 130 2.83 11.22 9.74
C SER A 130 3.92 10.67 10.67
N GLY A 131 5.17 10.59 10.19
CA GLY A 131 6.26 9.90 10.91
C GLY A 131 6.14 8.37 10.95
N ALA A 132 5.11 7.79 10.33
CA ALA A 132 4.80 6.37 10.49
C ALA A 132 5.92 5.40 10.07
N TYR A 133 6.71 5.75 9.06
CA TYR A 133 7.85 4.92 8.66
C TYR A 133 9.03 5.02 9.62
N PRO A 134 9.51 6.19 10.03
CA PRO A 134 10.52 6.30 11.09
C PRO A 134 10.12 5.54 12.35
N ASP A 135 8.90 5.72 12.83
CA ASP A 135 8.41 5.05 14.04
C ASP A 135 8.46 3.52 13.89
N ALA A 136 7.97 2.99 12.76
CA ALA A 136 7.95 1.55 12.50
C ALA A 136 9.35 0.95 12.27
N ILE A 137 10.28 1.71 11.66
CA ILE A 137 11.69 1.27 11.46
C ILE A 137 12.43 1.27 12.81
N VAL A 138 12.26 2.31 13.63
CA VAL A 138 12.87 2.40 14.95
C VAL A 138 12.28 1.34 15.92
N GLU A 139 11.00 0.99 15.78
CA GLU A 139 10.40 -0.14 16.51
C GLU A 139 11.09 -1.47 16.13
N ALA A 140 11.47 -1.65 14.86
CA ALA A 140 12.15 -2.86 14.40
C ALA A 140 13.64 -2.91 14.82
N ASP A 141 14.38 -1.81 14.67
CA ASP A 141 15.76 -1.63 15.16
C ASP A 141 16.00 -0.15 15.55
N PRO A 142 16.09 0.18 16.84
CA PRO A 142 16.28 1.56 17.31
C PRO A 142 17.64 2.17 16.93
N ALA A 143 18.59 1.39 16.42
CA ALA A 143 19.88 1.88 15.96
C ALA A 143 19.87 2.40 14.52
N ILE A 144 18.76 2.24 13.79
CA ILE A 144 18.63 2.71 12.41
C ILE A 144 18.34 4.21 12.37
N ALA A 145 19.16 4.94 11.64
CA ALA A 145 18.88 6.33 11.27
C ALA A 145 18.02 6.36 10.00
N VAL A 146 16.91 7.11 10.06
CA VAL A 146 15.95 7.21 8.96
C VAL A 146 15.91 8.63 8.42
N SER A 147 16.09 8.77 7.11
CA SER A 147 15.81 9.99 6.37
C SER A 147 14.55 9.84 5.54
N GLN A 148 13.75 10.89 5.39
CA GLN A 148 12.52 10.86 4.60
C GLN A 148 12.49 11.98 3.56
N GLN A 149 11.94 11.67 2.38
CA GLN A 149 11.72 12.66 1.32
C GLN A 149 10.28 12.55 0.80
N ALA A 150 9.54 13.65 0.90
CA ALA A 150 8.23 13.77 0.23
C ALA A 150 8.44 13.97 -1.28
N CYS A 151 7.73 13.19 -2.09
CA CYS A 151 7.84 13.20 -3.55
C CYS A 151 6.46 13.42 -4.21
N PRO A 152 5.86 14.61 -4.12
CA PRO A 152 4.49 14.85 -4.57
C PRO A 152 4.28 14.70 -6.08
N GLU A 153 5.31 14.86 -6.90
CA GLU A 153 5.21 14.76 -8.35
C GLU A 153 5.16 13.30 -8.85
N LEU A 154 5.62 12.32 -8.05
CA LEU A 154 5.78 10.95 -8.53
C LEU A 154 4.44 10.25 -8.80
N VAL A 155 3.41 10.44 -7.98
CA VAL A 155 2.09 9.82 -8.20
C VAL A 155 1.45 10.33 -9.49
N PRO A 156 1.28 11.65 -9.73
CA PRO A 156 0.74 12.14 -11.00
C PRO A 156 1.58 11.71 -12.21
N MET A 157 2.90 11.67 -12.08
CA MET A 157 3.80 11.23 -13.16
C MET A 157 3.55 9.77 -13.54
N VAL A 158 3.46 8.89 -12.55
CA VAL A 158 3.18 7.46 -12.77
C VAL A 158 1.80 7.25 -13.39
N GLU A 159 0.76 7.92 -12.89
CA GLU A 159 -0.61 7.80 -13.43
C GLU A 159 -0.71 8.33 -14.87
N ALA A 160 0.14 9.30 -15.24
CA ALA A 160 0.31 9.72 -16.63
C ALA A 160 1.08 8.71 -17.50
N GLY A 161 1.52 7.56 -16.95
CA GLY A 161 2.27 6.52 -17.65
C GLY A 161 3.76 6.83 -17.82
N ILE A 162 4.27 7.84 -17.12
CA ILE A 162 5.69 8.22 -17.21
C ILE A 162 6.45 7.46 -16.12
N THR A 163 6.84 6.23 -16.42
CA THR A 163 7.53 5.33 -15.48
C THR A 163 9.00 5.12 -15.83
N GLU A 164 9.45 5.60 -16.99
CA GLU A 164 10.84 5.47 -17.47
C GLU A 164 11.23 6.63 -18.40
N GLY A 165 12.49 6.65 -18.82
CA GLY A 165 13.05 7.65 -19.75
C GLY A 165 13.43 8.96 -19.06
N ARG A 166 13.92 9.93 -19.88
CA ARG A 166 14.56 11.16 -19.39
C ARG A 166 13.70 11.97 -18.40
N ARG A 167 12.38 12.00 -18.61
CA ARG A 167 11.49 12.77 -17.74
C ARG A 167 11.36 12.14 -16.36
N ALA A 168 11.14 10.82 -16.30
CA ALA A 168 11.11 10.10 -15.04
C ALA A 168 12.43 10.22 -14.28
N GLU A 169 13.56 10.00 -14.98
CA GLU A 169 14.89 10.14 -14.39
C GLU A 169 15.15 11.54 -13.85
N SER A 170 14.79 12.59 -14.61
CA SER A 170 15.00 13.98 -14.17
C SER A 170 14.25 14.29 -12.88
N VAL A 171 12.97 13.87 -12.76
CA VAL A 171 12.17 14.09 -11.56
C VAL A 171 12.69 13.26 -10.38
N LEU A 172 13.05 12.00 -10.63
CA LEU A 172 13.61 11.12 -9.60
C LEU A 172 14.95 11.64 -9.06
N ARG A 173 15.86 12.11 -9.94
CA ARG A 173 17.15 12.68 -9.53
C ARG A 173 16.97 13.91 -8.65
N ALA A 174 15.99 14.77 -8.95
CA ALA A 174 15.70 15.95 -8.14
C ALA A 174 15.36 15.61 -6.67
N TYR A 175 14.76 14.44 -6.41
CA TYR A 175 14.46 13.96 -5.06
C TYR A 175 15.59 13.11 -4.46
N LEU A 176 16.18 12.22 -5.26
CA LEU A 176 17.11 11.21 -4.74
C LEU A 176 18.54 11.73 -4.57
N GLU A 177 19.06 12.55 -5.49
CA GLU A 177 20.43 13.04 -5.40
C GLU A 177 20.70 13.87 -4.13
N PRO A 178 19.81 14.81 -3.71
CA PRO A 178 20.00 15.51 -2.45
C PRO A 178 19.97 14.57 -1.22
N MET A 179 19.12 13.54 -1.25
CA MET A 179 19.04 12.55 -0.17
C MET A 179 20.34 11.73 -0.06
N LEU A 180 20.85 11.24 -1.19
CA LEU A 180 22.11 10.50 -1.28
C LEU A 180 23.31 11.37 -0.88
N ALA A 181 23.31 12.64 -1.26
CA ALA A 181 24.37 13.58 -0.89
C ALA A 181 24.36 13.92 0.61
N ALA A 182 23.19 13.98 1.22
CA ALA A 182 23.04 14.25 2.66
C ALA A 182 23.42 13.04 3.53
N ASP A 183 23.25 11.83 3.04
CA ASP A 183 23.61 10.58 3.73
C ASP A 183 24.30 9.59 2.77
N PRO A 184 25.63 9.77 2.53
CA PRO A 184 26.40 8.91 1.62
C PRO A 184 26.51 7.44 2.08
N ASP A 185 26.24 7.17 3.35
CA ASP A 185 26.25 5.82 3.94
C ASP A 185 24.88 5.12 3.83
N MET A 186 23.86 5.78 3.26
CA MET A 186 22.55 5.18 3.03
C MET A 186 22.67 3.98 2.10
N ASP A 187 22.31 2.80 2.57
CA ASP A 187 22.39 1.55 1.81
C ASP A 187 21.03 0.89 1.55
N THR A 188 19.96 1.51 2.00
CA THR A 188 18.60 1.00 1.81
C THR A 188 17.63 2.15 1.53
N LEU A 189 16.83 2.02 0.45
CA LEU A 189 15.78 2.94 0.08
C LEU A 189 14.43 2.23 0.10
N LEU A 190 13.50 2.70 0.93
CA LEU A 190 12.15 2.19 1.04
C LEU A 190 11.18 3.02 0.20
N LEU A 191 10.42 2.34 -0.67
CA LEU A 191 9.37 2.93 -1.49
C LEU A 191 8.05 2.97 -0.69
N GLY A 192 7.79 4.10 -0.06
CA GLY A 192 6.65 4.35 0.84
C GLY A 192 5.37 4.80 0.14
N CYS A 193 5.14 4.37 -1.11
CA CYS A 193 3.92 4.63 -1.86
C CYS A 193 3.66 3.48 -2.85
N THR A 194 2.38 3.11 -3.02
CA THR A 194 1.94 2.02 -3.90
C THR A 194 2.27 2.23 -5.39
N HIS A 195 2.46 3.48 -5.82
CA HIS A 195 2.86 3.80 -7.18
C HIS A 195 4.36 3.60 -7.45
N TYR A 196 5.21 3.75 -6.43
CA TYR A 196 6.66 3.82 -6.61
C TYR A 196 7.34 2.51 -7.04
N PRO A 197 6.79 1.31 -6.78
CA PRO A 197 7.31 0.08 -7.37
C PRO A 197 7.36 0.10 -8.91
N LEU A 198 6.49 0.88 -9.56
CA LEU A 198 6.48 1.07 -11.02
C LEU A 198 7.67 1.93 -11.53
N LEU A 199 8.34 2.64 -10.62
CA LEU A 199 9.56 3.41 -10.88
C LEU A 199 10.84 2.68 -10.42
N ARG A 200 10.73 1.41 -10.00
CA ARG A 200 11.86 0.67 -9.40
C ARG A 200 13.10 0.67 -10.29
N ALA A 201 12.94 0.44 -11.59
CA ALA A 201 14.09 0.37 -12.52
C ALA A 201 14.87 1.69 -12.61
N PRO A 202 14.27 2.85 -12.91
CA PRO A 202 15.00 4.12 -12.91
C PRO A 202 15.48 4.54 -11.50
N ILE A 203 14.75 4.23 -10.42
CA ILE A 203 15.23 4.46 -9.04
C ILE A 203 16.50 3.68 -8.79
N ALA A 204 16.53 2.37 -9.06
CA ALA A 204 17.70 1.53 -8.88
C ALA A 204 18.90 2.01 -9.70
N GLY A 205 18.66 2.49 -10.93
CA GLY A 205 19.70 3.08 -11.77
C GLY A 205 20.30 4.39 -11.20
N ILE A 206 19.53 5.15 -10.43
CA ILE A 206 19.99 6.41 -9.82
C ILE A 206 20.72 6.14 -8.50
N VAL A 207 20.16 5.29 -7.63
CA VAL A 207 20.75 5.03 -6.31
C VAL A 207 21.94 4.09 -6.38
N GLY A 208 22.07 3.30 -7.46
CA GLY A 208 23.19 2.39 -7.71
C GLY A 208 23.10 1.07 -6.94
N GLU A 209 24.02 0.15 -7.25
CA GLU A 209 24.04 -1.22 -6.71
C GLU A 209 24.32 -1.29 -5.20
N GLY A 210 24.87 -0.23 -4.62
CA GLY A 210 25.15 -0.15 -3.18
C GLY A 210 23.90 0.03 -2.32
N VAL A 211 22.77 0.45 -2.89
CA VAL A 211 21.53 0.76 -2.18
C VAL A 211 20.45 -0.27 -2.51
N ALA A 212 20.03 -1.02 -1.50
CA ALA A 212 18.91 -1.95 -1.62
C ALA A 212 17.58 -1.19 -1.76
N VAL A 213 16.80 -1.46 -2.80
CA VAL A 213 15.46 -0.85 -2.99
C VAL A 213 14.41 -1.81 -2.46
N VAL A 214 13.70 -1.41 -1.41
CA VAL A 214 12.62 -2.18 -0.75
C VAL A 214 11.27 -1.55 -1.10
N ASP A 215 10.28 -2.36 -1.45
CA ASP A 215 8.89 -1.89 -1.62
C ASP A 215 7.92 -2.58 -0.66
N SER A 216 6.83 -1.88 -0.35
CA SER A 216 5.82 -2.37 0.58
C SER A 216 4.86 -3.40 -0.04
N ALA A 217 4.81 -3.55 -1.36
CA ALA A 217 3.86 -4.46 -2.01
C ALA A 217 4.24 -5.93 -1.75
N PHE A 218 5.48 -6.30 -2.10
CA PHE A 218 5.97 -7.66 -1.90
C PHE A 218 6.02 -8.04 -0.42
N THR A 219 6.53 -7.15 0.43
CA THR A 219 6.66 -7.42 1.87
C THR A 219 5.29 -7.54 2.54
N THR A 220 4.27 -6.82 2.06
CA THR A 220 2.90 -6.96 2.53
C THR A 220 2.32 -8.33 2.16
N ALA A 221 2.58 -8.83 0.94
CA ALA A 221 2.12 -10.16 0.54
C ALA A 221 2.70 -11.27 1.43
N LEU A 222 3.97 -11.16 1.81
CA LEU A 222 4.60 -12.08 2.78
C LEU A 222 3.94 -11.98 4.16
N ALA A 223 3.72 -10.77 4.65
CA ALA A 223 3.08 -10.57 5.96
C ALA A 223 1.61 -11.07 6.00
N VAL A 224 0.90 -10.96 4.88
CA VAL A 224 -0.46 -11.54 4.75
C VAL A 224 -0.39 -13.06 4.79
N GLU A 225 0.56 -13.68 4.09
CA GLU A 225 0.77 -15.13 4.12
C GLU A 225 1.01 -15.62 5.54
N ASP A 226 1.99 -15.03 6.23
CA ASP A 226 2.33 -15.37 7.61
C ASP A 226 1.14 -15.21 8.56
N LEU A 227 0.35 -14.15 8.38
CA LEU A 227 -0.83 -13.90 9.19
C LEU A 227 -1.93 -14.93 8.95
N LEU A 228 -2.22 -15.28 7.70
CA LEU A 228 -3.22 -16.30 7.35
C LEU A 228 -2.80 -17.68 7.88
N ASP A 229 -1.51 -18.02 7.81
CA ASP A 229 -0.98 -19.26 8.35
C ASP A 229 -1.10 -19.31 9.88
N ALA A 230 -0.74 -18.21 10.56
CA ALA A 230 -0.87 -18.10 12.02
C ALA A 230 -2.32 -18.21 12.51
N LEU A 231 -3.28 -17.71 11.73
CA LEU A 231 -4.71 -17.78 12.02
C LEU A 231 -5.37 -19.10 11.59
N GLY A 232 -4.68 -19.93 10.80
CA GLY A 232 -5.26 -21.10 10.15
C GLY A 232 -6.41 -20.73 9.20
N ALA A 233 -6.31 -19.57 8.52
CA ALA A 233 -7.35 -18.96 7.71
C ALA A 233 -7.07 -19.00 6.20
N ARG A 234 -6.19 -19.91 5.75
CA ARG A 234 -5.93 -20.12 4.29
C ARG A 234 -7.16 -20.66 3.59
N ALA A 235 -7.33 -20.31 2.34
CA ALA A 235 -8.27 -21.01 1.47
C ALA A 235 -7.87 -22.48 1.31
N GLU A 236 -8.84 -23.34 1.00
CA GLU A 236 -8.56 -24.76 0.73
C GLU A 236 -7.77 -24.88 -0.58
N PRO A 237 -6.69 -25.69 -0.61
CA PRO A 237 -5.94 -25.94 -1.83
C PRO A 237 -6.83 -26.43 -2.98
N GLY A 238 -6.69 -25.79 -4.15
CA GLY A 238 -7.50 -26.09 -5.33
C GLY A 238 -8.92 -25.50 -5.33
N SER A 239 -9.25 -24.65 -4.35
CA SER A 239 -10.54 -23.92 -4.37
C SER A 239 -10.60 -22.92 -5.53
N ALA A 240 -11.82 -22.70 -6.05
CA ALA A 240 -12.04 -21.71 -7.10
C ALA A 240 -11.85 -20.30 -6.54
N THR A 241 -10.90 -19.55 -7.11
CA THR A 241 -10.63 -18.17 -6.73
C THR A 241 -11.53 -17.19 -7.46
N ARG A 242 -11.89 -16.11 -6.77
CA ARG A 242 -12.62 -14.97 -7.35
C ARG A 242 -11.89 -13.68 -7.03
N HIS A 243 -11.55 -12.94 -8.07
CA HIS A 243 -10.93 -11.62 -7.92
C HIS A 243 -11.92 -10.56 -8.41
N ARG A 244 -12.28 -9.66 -7.51
CA ARG A 244 -13.16 -8.52 -7.83
C ARG A 244 -12.40 -7.23 -7.63
N VAL A 245 -12.55 -6.31 -8.59
CA VAL A 245 -11.98 -4.95 -8.53
C VAL A 245 -13.13 -3.96 -8.58
N THR A 246 -13.19 -3.08 -7.60
CA THR A 246 -14.22 -2.06 -7.48
C THR A 246 -13.60 -0.68 -7.34
N THR A 247 -14.31 0.35 -7.81
CA THR A 247 -13.92 1.76 -7.68
C THR A 247 -15.09 2.62 -7.26
N THR A 248 -14.84 3.66 -6.49
CA THR A 248 -15.85 4.67 -6.13
C THR A 248 -15.98 5.76 -7.19
N GLY A 249 -14.98 5.88 -8.07
CA GLY A 249 -14.94 6.87 -9.14
C GLY A 249 -15.46 6.36 -10.47
N ASP A 250 -15.17 7.10 -11.51
CA ASP A 250 -15.47 6.71 -12.88
C ASP A 250 -14.70 5.44 -13.27
N VAL A 251 -15.42 4.44 -13.79
CA VAL A 251 -14.86 3.13 -14.14
C VAL A 251 -13.93 3.23 -15.34
N GLU A 252 -14.30 4.04 -16.34
CA GLU A 252 -13.51 4.16 -17.58
C GLU A 252 -12.16 4.83 -17.26
N ALA A 253 -12.19 5.90 -16.49
CA ALA A 253 -10.98 6.58 -16.01
C ALA A 253 -10.09 5.67 -15.18
N PHE A 254 -10.66 4.87 -14.26
CA PHE A 254 -9.92 3.88 -13.47
C PHE A 254 -9.25 2.85 -14.38
N VAL A 255 -10.02 2.25 -15.30
CA VAL A 255 -9.55 1.22 -16.22
C VAL A 255 -8.47 1.76 -17.15
N GLU A 256 -8.60 3.00 -17.65
CA GLU A 256 -7.60 3.63 -18.50
C GLU A 256 -6.24 3.73 -17.79
N VAL A 257 -6.19 4.27 -16.56
CA VAL A 257 -4.96 4.37 -15.78
C VAL A 257 -4.43 2.98 -15.42
N ALA A 258 -5.29 2.09 -14.98
CA ALA A 258 -4.90 0.74 -14.59
C ALA A 258 -4.32 -0.07 -15.78
N ARG A 259 -4.91 0.02 -16.97
CA ARG A 259 -4.36 -0.61 -18.21
C ARG A 259 -3.01 -0.04 -18.59
N ARG A 260 -2.86 1.28 -18.48
CA ARG A 260 -1.58 1.95 -18.76
C ARG A 260 -0.45 1.44 -17.87
N LEU A 261 -0.75 1.14 -16.61
CA LEU A 261 0.24 0.74 -15.61
C LEU A 261 0.45 -0.78 -15.51
N PHE A 262 -0.61 -1.58 -15.71
CA PHE A 262 -0.61 -3.02 -15.45
C PHE A 262 -0.98 -3.87 -16.68
N GLY A 263 -1.31 -3.24 -17.82
CA GLY A 263 -1.77 -3.94 -19.02
C GLY A 263 -3.20 -4.49 -18.88
N ASP A 264 -3.57 -5.44 -19.75
CA ASP A 264 -4.94 -5.98 -19.84
C ASP A 264 -5.26 -7.11 -18.86
N ARG A 265 -4.51 -7.22 -17.76
CA ARG A 265 -4.66 -8.31 -16.77
C ARG A 265 -5.74 -8.09 -15.73
N LEU A 266 -6.43 -6.95 -15.76
CA LEU A 266 -7.46 -6.62 -14.79
C LEU A 266 -8.77 -7.37 -15.08
N PRO A 267 -9.46 -7.89 -14.03
CA PRO A 267 -10.84 -8.33 -14.17
C PRO A 267 -11.77 -7.14 -14.49
N ALA A 268 -13.04 -7.43 -14.78
CA ALA A 268 -14.04 -6.37 -14.92
C ALA A 268 -14.08 -5.51 -13.65
N VAL A 269 -14.09 -4.19 -13.84
CA VAL A 269 -14.14 -3.22 -12.73
C VAL A 269 -15.59 -2.79 -12.53
N GLU A 270 -16.04 -2.80 -11.28
CA GLU A 270 -17.40 -2.42 -10.89
C GLU A 270 -17.37 -1.04 -10.18
N ASN A 271 -18.31 -0.15 -10.51
CA ASN A 271 -18.53 1.06 -9.73
C ASN A 271 -19.30 0.74 -8.45
N VAL A 272 -18.91 1.36 -7.34
CA VAL A 272 -19.59 1.22 -6.06
C VAL A 272 -19.72 2.57 -5.35
N ALA A 273 -20.85 2.77 -4.69
CA ALA A 273 -21.01 3.91 -3.79
C ALA A 273 -20.56 3.52 -2.37
N ILE A 274 -19.83 4.43 -1.72
CA ILE A 274 -19.54 4.36 -0.29
C ILE A 274 -20.42 5.42 0.37
N GLU A 275 -21.34 4.99 1.23
CA GLU A 275 -22.16 5.93 1.99
C GLU A 275 -21.29 6.66 3.02
N PRO A 276 -21.52 7.97 3.24
CA PRO A 276 -20.93 8.68 4.36
C PRO A 276 -21.31 7.98 5.67
N GLU A 277 -20.35 7.80 6.56
CA GLU A 277 -20.65 7.34 7.92
C GLU A 277 -21.69 8.32 8.53
N ALA A 278 -22.80 7.80 9.03
CA ALA A 278 -23.77 8.65 9.70
C ALA A 278 -23.06 9.42 10.82
N ALA A 279 -23.16 10.73 10.81
CA ALA A 279 -22.55 11.55 11.86
C ALA A 279 -23.01 11.01 13.21
N LEU A 280 -22.05 10.59 14.06
CA LEU A 280 -22.38 10.27 15.44
C LEU A 280 -23.01 11.53 16.05
N PRO A 281 -24.14 11.39 16.77
CA PRO A 281 -24.70 12.54 17.46
C PRO A 281 -23.63 13.12 18.38
N VAL A 282 -23.36 14.39 18.23
CA VAL A 282 -22.48 15.16 19.12
C VAL A 282 -23.30 15.40 20.38
N ASP A 283 -23.02 14.66 21.46
CA ASP A 283 -23.57 14.93 22.80
C ASP A 283 -22.97 16.20 23.42
#